data_120069e18eca9e7b83e224a5153568e6
#
_entry.id   120069e18eca9e7b83e224a5153568e6
#
_cell.length_a   1.000
_cell.length_b   1.000
_cell.length_c   1.000
_cell.angle_alpha   90.00
_cell.angle_beta   90.00
_cell.angle_gamma   90.00
#
_symmetry.space_group_name_H-M   'P 1'
#
loop_
_entity.id
_entity.type
_entity.pdbx_description
1 polymer ?
#
loop_
_entity_poly.entity_id
_entity_poly.type
_entity_poly.pdbx_seq_one_letter_code
_entity_poly.pdbx_strand_id
1 'polypeptide(L)'
;MRLRSVPGWGLTIGCLSLLTGCMGGELLHRFTFSPEAIEAQQTSLSLRKGERLQFWNSLDVSYQKGTALTFKIGVKPDNGKEVSTVICDALNPSLTIMSATVEHNSSISKSWKQARMNCSFGPLSETQTISITAVPDASGPVQVKRLILELKR
;
A
#
# COMPACT_ATOMS: atom_id res chain seq x y z
N MET A 1 -18.37 -54.29 46.62
CA MET A 1 -17.80 -54.16 45.23
C MET A 1 -17.74 -52.72 44.89
N ARG A 2 -16.53 -52.11 44.88
CA ARG A 2 -16.36 -50.61 44.70
C ARG A 2 -16.03 -50.28 43.25
N LEU A 3 -16.87 -49.46 42.58
CA LEU A 3 -16.54 -48.88 41.29
C LEU A 3 -15.62 -47.67 41.50
N ARG A 4 -14.48 -47.70 40.86
CA ARG A 4 -13.54 -46.58 40.78
C ARG A 4 -13.92 -45.68 39.57
N SER A 5 -14.15 -44.41 39.85
CA SER A 5 -14.31 -43.36 38.87
C SER A 5 -12.96 -42.98 38.24
N VAL A 6 -12.91 -42.88 36.92
CA VAL A 6 -11.78 -42.43 36.13
C VAL A 6 -11.90 -40.91 35.93
N PRO A 7 -10.88 -40.08 36.23
CA PRO A 7 -10.93 -38.64 35.88
C PRO A 7 -10.65 -38.41 34.41
N GLY A 8 -11.57 -37.69 33.77
CA GLY A 8 -11.44 -37.25 32.40
C GLY A 8 -10.30 -36.20 32.26
N TRP A 9 -9.41 -36.45 31.35
CA TRP A 9 -8.40 -35.50 30.94
C TRP A 9 -9.05 -34.49 29.96
N GLY A 10 -9.22 -33.27 30.44
CA GLY A 10 -9.59 -32.13 29.60
C GLY A 10 -8.42 -31.76 28.69
N LEU A 11 -8.62 -31.95 27.39
CA LEU A 11 -7.73 -31.44 26.37
C LEU A 11 -7.98 -29.94 26.24
N THR A 12 -7.14 -29.11 26.85
CA THR A 12 -7.07 -27.69 26.60
C THR A 12 -6.39 -27.48 25.22
N ILE A 13 -7.20 -27.27 24.20
CA ILE A 13 -6.73 -26.80 22.89
C ILE A 13 -6.31 -25.35 23.08
N GLY A 14 -4.99 -25.14 23.25
CA GLY A 14 -4.40 -23.81 23.22
C GLY A 14 -4.57 -23.21 21.84
N CYS A 15 -5.40 -22.16 21.73
CA CYS A 15 -5.44 -21.28 20.57
C CYS A 15 -4.07 -20.63 20.41
N LEU A 16 -3.23 -21.19 19.54
CA LEU A 16 -2.01 -20.54 19.08
C LEU A 16 -2.45 -19.38 18.17
N SER A 17 -2.63 -18.21 18.77
CA SER A 17 -2.79 -16.95 18.03
C SER A 17 -1.49 -16.71 17.28
N LEU A 18 -1.49 -17.03 15.99
CA LEU A 18 -0.44 -16.65 15.06
C LEU A 18 -0.40 -15.12 15.02
N LEU A 19 0.49 -14.54 15.80
CA LEU A 19 0.91 -13.15 15.65
C LEU A 19 1.65 -13.04 14.31
N THR A 20 0.89 -12.96 13.23
CA THR A 20 1.42 -12.45 11.98
C THR A 20 1.69 -10.97 12.22
N GLY A 21 2.87 -10.68 12.72
CA GLY A 21 3.39 -9.33 12.81
C GLY A 21 3.48 -8.77 11.39
N CYS A 22 2.43 -8.08 10.95
CA CYS A 22 2.40 -7.36 9.69
C CYS A 22 3.38 -6.20 9.79
N MET A 23 4.60 -6.40 9.30
CA MET A 23 5.48 -5.28 8.96
C MET A 23 4.78 -4.47 7.86
N GLY A 24 4.26 -3.29 8.22
CA GLY A 24 3.70 -2.36 7.23
C GLY A 24 2.21 -2.07 7.30
N GLY A 25 1.49 -2.47 8.34
CA GLY A 25 0.06 -2.17 8.50
C GLY A 25 -0.87 -3.12 7.73
N GLU A 26 -2.17 -2.93 7.92
CA GLU A 26 -3.22 -3.73 7.28
C GLU A 26 -3.46 -3.24 5.85
N LEU A 27 -3.39 -4.14 4.88
CA LEU A 27 -3.72 -3.85 3.49
C LEU A 27 -5.24 -3.66 3.33
N LEU A 28 -5.65 -2.49 2.86
CA LEU A 28 -7.05 -2.16 2.58
C LEU A 28 -7.40 -2.33 1.10
N HIS A 29 -6.49 -1.93 0.21
CA HIS A 29 -6.70 -2.02 -1.24
C HIS A 29 -5.37 -2.04 -1.99
N ARG A 30 -5.41 -2.60 -3.20
CA ARG A 30 -4.26 -2.65 -4.12
C ARG A 30 -4.71 -2.24 -5.51
N PHE A 31 -4.07 -1.21 -6.05
CA PHE A 31 -4.15 -0.85 -7.47
C PHE A 31 -2.98 -1.49 -8.22
N THR A 32 -3.26 -2.15 -9.32
CA THR A 32 -2.25 -2.71 -10.22
C THR A 32 -2.37 -2.02 -11.56
N PHE A 33 -1.31 -1.30 -11.96
CA PHE A 33 -1.29 -0.55 -13.22
C PHE A 33 -0.65 -1.40 -14.30
N SER A 34 -1.34 -1.47 -15.45
CA SER A 34 -0.82 -2.19 -16.62
C SER A 34 0.35 -1.42 -17.25
N PRO A 35 1.43 -2.10 -17.66
CA PRO A 35 2.52 -1.48 -18.42
C PRO A 35 2.06 -0.81 -19.73
N GLU A 36 0.97 -1.32 -20.33
CA GLU A 36 0.45 -0.88 -21.63
C GLU A 36 -0.57 0.24 -21.52
N ALA A 37 -1.26 0.34 -20.37
CA ALA A 37 -2.29 1.32 -20.10
C ALA A 37 -2.22 1.81 -18.66
N ILE A 38 -1.54 2.94 -18.47
CA ILE A 38 -1.45 3.62 -17.18
C ILE A 38 -2.68 4.53 -17.04
N GLU A 39 -3.81 3.95 -16.64
CA GLU A 39 -5.07 4.66 -16.47
C GLU A 39 -5.38 4.94 -15.00
N ALA A 40 -6.21 5.96 -14.76
CA ALA A 40 -6.74 6.24 -13.43
C ALA A 40 -7.57 5.06 -12.91
N GLN A 41 -7.31 4.65 -11.67
CA GLN A 41 -8.09 3.62 -10.98
C GLN A 41 -8.74 4.21 -9.74
N GLN A 42 -9.89 3.67 -9.36
CA GLN A 42 -10.69 4.17 -8.25
C GLN A 42 -11.15 3.05 -7.34
N THR A 43 -11.24 3.35 -6.03
CA THR A 43 -11.86 2.49 -5.03
C THR A 43 -12.57 3.31 -3.96
N SER A 44 -13.41 2.68 -3.16
CA SER A 44 -14.03 3.29 -1.97
C SER A 44 -13.64 2.52 -0.73
N LEU A 45 -13.29 3.23 0.33
CA LEU A 45 -12.87 2.66 1.61
C LEU A 45 -13.64 3.30 2.76
N SER A 46 -14.01 2.50 3.74
CA SER A 46 -14.53 2.99 5.01
C SER A 46 -13.40 3.07 6.03
N LEU A 47 -13.14 4.26 6.55
CA LEU A 47 -12.11 4.54 7.54
C LEU A 47 -12.73 5.09 8.82
N ARG A 48 -12.15 4.71 9.96
CA ARG A 48 -12.60 5.16 11.28
C ARG A 48 -11.94 6.48 11.67
N LYS A 49 -12.57 7.18 12.57
CA LYS A 49 -11.96 8.34 13.22
C LYS A 49 -10.58 7.99 13.78
N GLY A 50 -9.60 8.83 13.52
CA GLY A 50 -8.21 8.66 13.95
C GLY A 50 -7.36 7.76 13.05
N GLU A 51 -7.95 7.04 12.10
CA GLU A 51 -7.19 6.23 11.15
C GLU A 51 -6.50 7.11 10.11
N ARG A 52 -5.33 6.63 9.66
CA ARG A 52 -4.50 7.26 8.64
C ARG A 52 -4.26 6.26 7.52
N LEU A 53 -4.33 6.70 6.28
CA LEU A 53 -3.86 5.94 5.13
C LEU A 53 -2.37 6.17 4.92
N GLN A 54 -1.64 5.08 4.80
CA GLN A 54 -0.27 5.04 4.33
C GLN A 54 -0.24 4.47 2.92
N PHE A 55 0.59 5.05 2.08
CA PHE A 55 0.74 4.63 0.69
C PHE A 55 2.06 3.89 0.53
N TRP A 56 1.94 2.68 0.00
CA TRP A 56 3.05 1.79 -0.29
C TRP A 56 3.06 1.45 -1.77
N ASN A 57 4.22 1.16 -2.32
CA ASN A 57 4.32 0.70 -3.69
C ASN A 57 5.16 -0.57 -3.83
N SER A 58 4.96 -1.26 -4.94
CA SER A 58 5.81 -2.30 -5.47
C SER A 58 6.10 -1.94 -6.91
N LEU A 59 7.36 -1.86 -7.30
CA LEU A 59 7.70 -1.49 -8.66
C LEU A 59 8.88 -2.29 -9.24
N ASP A 60 8.92 -2.30 -10.55
CA ASP A 60 10.04 -2.69 -11.39
C ASP A 60 9.97 -1.81 -12.65
N VAL A 61 10.83 -0.81 -12.71
CA VAL A 61 10.80 0.24 -13.74
C VAL A 61 12.19 0.60 -14.22
N SER A 62 12.27 1.05 -15.47
CA SER A 62 13.49 1.63 -16.05
C SER A 62 13.17 3.00 -16.64
N TYR A 63 14.03 3.98 -16.43
CA TYR A 63 13.83 5.37 -16.83
C TYR A 63 15.16 6.11 -17.04
N GLN A 64 15.09 7.29 -17.68
CA GLN A 64 16.24 8.17 -17.84
C GLN A 64 16.51 8.97 -16.57
N LYS A 65 17.76 9.20 -16.24
CA LYS A 65 18.17 10.02 -15.09
C LYS A 65 17.48 11.40 -15.15
N GLY A 66 16.91 11.82 -14.03
CA GLY A 66 16.13 13.05 -13.93
C GLY A 66 14.62 12.88 -14.17
N THR A 67 14.15 11.70 -14.57
CA THR A 67 12.71 11.40 -14.63
C THR A 67 12.14 11.26 -13.23
N ALA A 68 10.99 11.91 -12.98
CA ALA A 68 10.16 11.70 -11.81
C ALA A 68 9.01 10.74 -12.14
N LEU A 69 8.67 9.88 -11.20
CA LEU A 69 7.46 9.05 -11.24
C LEU A 69 6.70 9.27 -9.93
N THR A 70 5.46 9.72 -10.03
CA THR A 70 4.61 10.04 -8.87
C THR A 70 3.27 9.34 -8.98
N PHE A 71 2.61 9.14 -7.83
CA PHE A 71 1.18 8.86 -7.79
C PHE A 71 0.44 10.13 -7.36
N LYS A 72 -0.50 10.58 -8.19
CA LYS A 72 -1.49 11.58 -7.82
C LYS A 72 -2.71 10.87 -7.25
N ILE A 73 -2.99 11.09 -5.97
CA ILE A 73 -4.04 10.39 -5.24
C ILE A 73 -5.09 11.40 -4.82
N GLY A 74 -6.25 11.36 -5.45
CA GLY A 74 -7.43 12.14 -5.08
C GLY A 74 -8.22 11.41 -4.00
N VAL A 75 -8.52 12.09 -2.89
CA VAL A 75 -9.36 11.56 -1.81
C VAL A 75 -10.60 12.42 -1.69
N LYS A 76 -11.76 11.82 -1.96
CA LYS A 76 -13.07 12.48 -1.89
C LYS A 76 -13.91 11.87 -0.78
N PRO A 77 -14.21 12.61 0.30
CA PRO A 77 -15.14 12.18 1.33
C PRO A 77 -16.59 12.12 0.81
N ASP A 78 -17.40 11.19 1.33
CA ASP A 78 -18.83 11.08 1.00
C ASP A 78 -19.66 12.24 1.53
N ASN A 79 -19.16 12.98 2.52
CA ASN A 79 -19.87 14.10 3.15
C ASN A 79 -19.91 15.38 2.29
N GLY A 80 -19.53 15.33 1.02
CA GLY A 80 -19.58 16.46 0.08
C GLY A 80 -18.45 17.49 0.26
N LYS A 81 -17.47 17.24 1.13
CA LYS A 81 -16.27 18.06 1.25
C LYS A 81 -15.43 18.01 -0.03
N GLU A 82 -14.54 18.98 -0.17
CA GLU A 82 -13.65 19.06 -1.34
C GLU A 82 -12.70 17.85 -1.44
N VAL A 83 -12.30 17.54 -2.65
CA VAL A 83 -11.29 16.52 -2.94
C VAL A 83 -9.93 17.00 -2.45
N SER A 84 -9.29 16.20 -1.61
CA SER A 84 -7.90 16.39 -1.24
C SER A 84 -6.99 15.64 -2.22
N THR A 85 -5.90 16.27 -2.66
CA THR A 85 -4.90 15.61 -3.50
C THR A 85 -3.62 15.37 -2.73
N VAL A 86 -3.16 14.13 -2.72
CA VAL A 86 -1.87 13.72 -2.17
C VAL A 86 -0.96 13.32 -3.34
N ILE A 87 0.26 13.86 -3.36
CA ILE A 87 1.26 13.50 -4.37
C ILE A 87 2.36 12.70 -3.67
N CYS A 88 2.60 11.49 -4.17
CA CYS A 88 3.56 10.55 -3.62
C CYS A 88 4.69 10.30 -4.61
N ASP A 89 5.93 10.55 -4.22
CA ASP A 89 7.10 10.16 -5.03
C ASP A 89 7.26 8.64 -5.00
N ALA A 90 7.11 8.02 -6.17
CA ALA A 90 7.20 6.58 -6.30
C ALA A 90 8.64 6.05 -6.31
N LEU A 91 9.63 6.90 -6.65
CA LEU A 91 11.02 6.51 -6.84
C LEU A 91 11.92 6.74 -5.61
N ASN A 92 11.44 7.53 -4.62
CA ASN A 92 12.19 7.86 -3.41
C ASN A 92 11.38 7.56 -2.13
N PRO A 93 11.11 6.28 -1.86
CA PRO A 93 10.38 5.88 -0.65
C PRO A 93 11.23 6.06 0.61
N SER A 94 10.58 6.12 1.76
CA SER A 94 11.25 6.19 3.07
C SER A 94 11.80 4.85 3.54
N LEU A 95 11.24 3.75 3.06
CA LEU A 95 11.62 2.39 3.40
C LEU A 95 11.41 1.48 2.19
N THR A 96 12.38 0.62 1.90
CA THR A 96 12.27 -0.41 0.85
C THR A 96 12.57 -1.79 1.40
N ILE A 97 11.87 -2.78 0.84
CA ILE A 97 12.08 -4.20 1.12
C ILE A 97 12.42 -4.91 -0.19
N MET A 98 13.53 -5.64 -0.20
CA MET A 98 14.06 -6.35 -1.37
C MET A 98 14.23 -5.41 -2.57
N SER A 99 15.07 -4.40 -2.41
CA SER A 99 15.36 -3.40 -3.45
C SER A 99 16.60 -3.75 -4.25
N ALA A 100 16.58 -3.39 -5.53
CA ALA A 100 17.73 -3.37 -6.42
C ALA A 100 17.69 -2.08 -7.25
N THR A 101 18.88 -1.49 -7.44
CA THR A 101 19.07 -0.34 -8.33
C THR A 101 20.26 -0.64 -9.24
N VAL A 102 20.06 -0.47 -10.54
CA VAL A 102 21.11 -0.62 -11.55
C VAL A 102 21.17 0.66 -12.36
N GLU A 103 22.35 1.26 -12.44
CA GLU A 103 22.61 2.42 -13.30
C GLU A 103 23.56 2.04 -14.42
N HIS A 104 23.17 2.39 -15.64
CA HIS A 104 24.02 2.23 -16.81
C HIS A 104 23.92 3.49 -17.68
N ASN A 105 25.01 4.25 -17.77
CA ASN A 105 25.05 5.56 -18.43
C ASN A 105 23.97 6.51 -17.83
N SER A 106 23.00 6.93 -18.66
CA SER A 106 21.88 7.79 -18.25
C SER A 106 20.60 7.02 -17.88
N SER A 107 20.62 5.69 -18.00
CA SER A 107 19.48 4.83 -17.70
C SER A 107 19.57 4.28 -16.27
N ILE A 108 18.44 4.31 -15.57
CA ILE A 108 18.32 3.80 -14.20
C ILE A 108 17.22 2.75 -14.20
N SER A 109 17.49 1.59 -13.62
CA SER A 109 16.49 0.56 -13.32
C SER A 109 16.36 0.41 -11.83
N LYS A 110 15.14 0.52 -11.31
CA LYS A 110 14.80 0.33 -9.91
C LYS A 110 13.74 -0.74 -9.74
N SER A 111 13.92 -1.61 -8.76
CA SER A 111 12.91 -2.58 -8.37
C SER A 111 12.87 -2.79 -6.87
N TRP A 112 11.70 -3.02 -6.32
CA TRP A 112 11.48 -3.52 -4.97
C TRP A 112 10.15 -4.23 -4.86
N LYS A 113 10.06 -5.14 -3.89
CA LYS A 113 8.82 -5.86 -3.64
C LYS A 113 7.82 -5.03 -2.85
N GLN A 114 8.32 -4.17 -1.96
CA GLN A 114 7.48 -3.31 -1.14
C GLN A 114 8.27 -2.09 -0.68
N ALA A 115 7.65 -0.92 -0.74
CA ALA A 115 8.23 0.31 -0.25
C ALA A 115 7.17 1.25 0.32
N ARG A 116 7.48 1.87 1.45
CA ARG A 116 6.64 2.90 2.05
C ARG A 116 7.01 4.27 1.48
N MET A 117 6.06 4.93 0.84
CA MET A 117 6.25 6.27 0.31
C MET A 117 6.20 7.34 1.41
N ASN A 118 6.79 8.52 1.12
CA ASN A 118 6.84 9.67 2.03
C ASN A 118 5.55 10.50 1.99
N CYS A 119 4.40 9.85 1.92
CA CYS A 119 3.10 10.49 1.84
C CYS A 119 2.05 9.69 2.63
N SER A 120 1.05 10.38 3.12
CA SER A 120 -0.06 9.78 3.86
C SER A 120 -1.28 10.68 3.77
N PHE A 121 -2.45 10.14 4.13
CA PHE A 121 -3.69 10.89 4.26
C PHE A 121 -4.30 10.65 5.64
N GLY A 122 -4.80 11.69 6.30
CA GLY A 122 -5.35 11.65 7.65
C GLY A 122 -4.37 12.14 8.72
N PRO A 123 -4.66 11.94 10.01
CA PRO A 123 -5.75 11.12 10.55
C PRO A 123 -7.14 11.73 10.29
N LEU A 124 -8.15 10.86 10.17
CA LEU A 124 -9.53 11.32 9.99
C LEU A 124 -10.11 11.91 11.29
N SER A 125 -10.85 12.99 11.15
CA SER A 125 -11.58 13.62 12.28
C SER A 125 -12.86 12.88 12.66
N GLU A 126 -13.41 12.11 11.75
CA GLU A 126 -14.64 11.33 11.91
C GLU A 126 -14.60 10.03 11.09
N THR A 127 -15.41 9.04 11.47
CA THR A 127 -15.59 7.81 10.67
C THR A 127 -16.38 8.14 9.42
N GLN A 128 -15.84 7.80 8.25
CA GLN A 128 -16.47 8.09 6.96
C GLN A 128 -16.03 7.16 5.86
N THR A 129 -16.83 7.08 4.81
CA THR A 129 -16.44 6.46 3.55
C THR A 129 -15.75 7.51 2.67
N ILE A 130 -14.66 7.13 2.04
CA ILE A 130 -13.91 7.97 1.11
C ILE A 130 -13.75 7.25 -0.23
N SER A 131 -13.84 8.01 -1.30
CA SER A 131 -13.49 7.55 -2.65
C SER A 131 -12.06 7.96 -2.96
N ILE A 132 -11.26 7.02 -3.41
CA ILE A 132 -9.84 7.23 -3.73
C ILE A 132 -9.62 6.99 -5.20
N THR A 133 -9.06 7.97 -5.89
CA THR A 133 -8.63 7.87 -7.28
C THR A 133 -7.12 7.96 -7.34
N ALA A 134 -6.46 6.97 -7.95
CA ALA A 134 -5.01 6.93 -8.09
C ALA A 134 -4.62 7.00 -9.56
N VAL A 135 -3.69 7.91 -9.87
CA VAL A 135 -3.15 8.13 -11.23
C VAL A 135 -1.63 8.18 -11.14
N PRO A 136 -0.90 7.24 -11.77
CA PRO A 136 0.54 7.39 -11.97
C PRO A 136 0.82 8.51 -12.98
N ASP A 137 1.85 9.30 -12.71
CA ASP A 137 2.30 10.39 -13.56
C ASP A 137 3.83 10.41 -13.63
N ALA A 138 4.38 10.48 -14.82
CA ALA A 138 5.81 10.50 -15.06
C ALA A 138 6.22 11.75 -15.85
N SER A 139 7.34 12.37 -15.48
CA SER A 139 7.87 13.55 -16.18
C SER A 139 8.60 13.21 -17.48
N GLY A 140 8.79 11.94 -17.78
CA GLY A 140 9.45 11.47 -19.00
C GLY A 140 9.15 9.98 -19.24
N PRO A 141 9.76 9.37 -20.28
CA PRO A 141 9.53 7.98 -20.60
C PRO A 141 9.93 7.03 -19.46
N VAL A 142 9.03 6.15 -19.09
CA VAL A 142 9.25 5.08 -18.10
C VAL A 142 8.83 3.76 -18.70
N GLN A 143 9.72 2.79 -18.68
CA GLN A 143 9.37 1.40 -18.98
C GLN A 143 8.93 0.71 -17.70
N VAL A 144 7.70 0.23 -17.67
CA VAL A 144 7.08 -0.38 -16.51
C VAL A 144 6.97 -1.89 -16.71
N LYS A 145 7.59 -2.67 -15.85
CA LYS A 145 7.37 -4.13 -15.74
C LYS A 145 6.37 -4.45 -14.62
N ARG A 146 6.41 -3.67 -13.55
CA ARG A 146 5.47 -3.76 -12.43
C ARG A 146 5.28 -2.38 -11.81
N LEU A 147 4.04 -2.01 -11.57
CA LEU A 147 3.67 -0.79 -10.85
C LEU A 147 2.40 -1.04 -10.05
N ILE A 148 2.53 -1.10 -8.74
CA ILE A 148 1.45 -1.40 -7.80
C ILE A 148 1.45 -0.32 -6.72
N LEU A 149 0.27 0.20 -6.40
CA LEU A 149 0.03 1.07 -5.25
C LEU A 149 -0.83 0.33 -4.23
N GLU A 150 -0.38 0.27 -3.00
CA GLU A 150 -1.09 -0.34 -1.87
C GLU A 150 -1.53 0.74 -0.89
N LEU A 151 -2.78 0.65 -0.47
CA LEU A 151 -3.38 1.47 0.58
C LEU A 151 -3.39 0.66 1.87
N LYS A 152 -2.74 1.17 2.92
CA LYS A 152 -2.61 0.49 4.23
C LYS A 152 -3.02 1.43 5.37
N ARG A 153 -3.42 0.84 6.51
CA ARG A 153 -3.71 1.54 7.76
C ARG A 153 -2.96 0.95 8.94
#